data_6590c16074d2e3143caed9c2f703f7c3
#
_entry.id   6590c16074d2e3143caed9c2f703f7c3
#
_cell.length_a   1.000
_cell.length_b   1.000
_cell.length_c   1.000
_cell.angle_alpha   90.00
_cell.angle_beta   90.00
_cell.angle_gamma   90.00
#
_symmetry.space_group_name_H-M   'P 1'
#
loop_
_entity.id
_entity.type
_entity.pdbx_description
1 polymer ?
#
loop_
_entity_poly.entity_id
_entity_poly.type
_entity_poly.pdbx_seq_one_letter_code
_entity_poly.pdbx_strand_id
1 'polypeptide(L)'
;GDVYKRQVDDNEELCMLFSNLLSNCFRVKTAMDGRHALKVLEEGGIDLVVSDIMMPDMDGIELCRYMKTKFEYSHIPVILLTAKRAEESQIEGYNSGADGYISKPCNFSLLYAQIMSCLKRQERKGADFRKQIVFEVGKLEYTSLDETFLQRAIDCVNARLSDADFDQAEFVSEMGTSRSVLTEKLKSLTGLTPSAFVQNVRLTAACKLMDEQGKIRISDLAFAVGFNDSKYFSTCFKKKYGMTPKEYIEQGRN
;
A
#
# COMPACT_ATOMS: atom_id res chain seq x y z
N GLY A 1 7.21 13.38 1.66
CA GLY A 1 5.78 13.20 1.46
C GLY A 1 5.04 13.32 2.77
N ASP A 2 3.91 14.00 2.77
CA ASP A 2 3.10 14.24 3.97
C ASP A 2 2.43 12.92 4.38
N VAL A 3 2.84 12.36 5.51
CA VAL A 3 2.26 11.15 6.10
C VAL A 3 1.18 11.54 7.10
N TYR A 4 -0.06 11.11 6.84
CA TYR A 4 -1.18 11.34 7.74
C TYR A 4 -1.27 10.21 8.76
N LYS A 5 -1.29 10.56 10.03
CA LYS A 5 -1.44 9.62 11.14
C LYS A 5 -2.62 9.97 12.01
N ARG A 6 -3.15 8.94 12.64
CA ARG A 6 -4.29 9.06 13.52
C ARG A 6 -4.00 8.46 14.87
N GLN A 7 -4.40 9.17 15.91
CA GLN A 7 -4.45 8.67 17.27
C GLN A 7 -5.89 8.64 17.77
N VAL A 8 -6.25 7.52 18.40
CA VAL A 8 -7.54 7.26 19.02
C VAL A 8 -7.28 6.88 20.46
N ASP A 9 -7.71 7.72 21.41
CA ASP A 9 -7.55 7.50 22.85
C ASP A 9 -8.69 8.24 23.57
N ASP A 10 -9.31 7.65 24.59
CA ASP A 10 -10.37 8.25 25.39
C ASP A 10 -9.85 9.27 26.41
N ASN A 11 -8.53 9.32 26.63
CA ASN A 11 -7.87 10.32 27.46
C ASN A 11 -7.45 11.53 26.60
N GLU A 12 -8.22 12.62 26.67
CA GLU A 12 -7.98 13.86 25.91
C GLU A 12 -6.58 14.44 26.14
N GLU A 13 -6.05 14.40 27.37
CA GLU A 13 -4.73 14.96 27.68
C GLU A 13 -3.62 14.15 27.01
N LEU A 14 -3.72 12.82 27.03
CA LEU A 14 -2.76 11.94 26.37
C LEU A 14 -2.84 12.05 24.84
N CYS A 15 -4.04 12.14 24.30
CA CYS A 15 -4.30 12.42 22.89
C CYS A 15 -3.67 13.74 22.45
N MET A 16 -3.87 14.81 23.23
CA MET A 16 -3.29 16.12 22.94
C MET A 16 -1.76 16.09 23.03
N LEU A 17 -1.20 15.45 24.06
CA LEU A 17 0.25 15.34 24.24
C LEU A 17 0.91 14.66 23.04
N PHE A 18 0.45 13.46 22.67
CA PHE A 18 1.01 12.74 21.54
C PHE A 18 0.73 13.42 20.21
N SER A 19 -0.47 14.02 20.02
CA SER A 19 -0.79 14.81 18.84
C SER A 19 0.20 15.96 18.68
N ASN A 20 0.46 16.72 19.72
CA ASN A 20 1.42 17.83 19.69
C ASN A 20 2.85 17.36 19.36
N LEU A 21 3.31 16.27 19.97
CA LEU A 21 4.63 15.72 19.72
C LEU A 21 4.78 15.16 18.31
N LEU A 22 3.76 14.43 17.84
CA LEU A 22 3.74 13.83 16.50
C LEU A 22 3.54 14.87 15.39
N SER A 23 2.84 15.98 15.66
CA SER A 23 2.58 17.04 14.67
C SER A 23 3.84 17.72 14.16
N ASN A 24 4.96 17.62 14.88
CA ASN A 24 6.26 18.09 14.41
C ASN A 24 6.80 17.26 13.23
N CYS A 25 6.34 16.00 13.08
CA CYS A 25 6.85 15.06 12.08
C CYS A 25 5.76 14.58 11.13
N PHE A 26 4.48 14.68 11.50
CA PHE A 26 3.35 14.09 10.79
C PHE A 26 2.13 15.01 10.84
N ARG A 27 1.23 14.84 9.87
CA ARG A 27 -0.12 15.41 9.97
C ARG A 27 -0.97 14.48 10.83
N VAL A 28 -1.43 14.94 11.98
CA VAL A 28 -2.19 14.16 12.96
C VAL A 28 -3.66 14.54 12.89
N LYS A 29 -4.54 13.52 12.76
CA LYS A 29 -5.96 13.64 13.03
C LYS A 29 -6.25 12.86 14.31
N THR A 30 -7.13 13.35 15.17
CA THR A 30 -7.52 12.70 16.44
C THR A 30 -8.95 12.19 16.38
N ALA A 31 -9.27 11.14 17.13
CA ALA A 31 -10.63 10.67 17.36
C ALA A 31 -10.74 10.17 18.80
N MET A 32 -11.90 10.33 19.40
CA MET A 32 -12.16 10.04 20.80
C MET A 32 -12.62 8.58 21.03
N ASP A 33 -13.09 7.91 20.01
CA ASP A 33 -13.57 6.51 20.04
C ASP A 33 -13.42 5.85 18.67
N GLY A 34 -13.66 4.52 18.62
CA GLY A 34 -13.53 3.75 17.38
C GLY A 34 -14.53 4.16 16.31
N ARG A 35 -15.76 4.56 16.66
CA ARG A 35 -16.79 5.00 15.68
C ARG A 35 -16.43 6.34 15.06
N HIS A 36 -15.94 7.28 15.85
CA HIS A 36 -15.40 8.53 15.34
C HIS A 36 -14.16 8.25 14.46
N ALA A 37 -13.34 7.26 14.85
CA ALA A 37 -12.23 6.80 14.05
C ALA A 37 -12.66 6.34 12.64
N LEU A 38 -13.74 5.58 12.51
CA LEU A 38 -14.25 5.15 11.22
C LEU A 38 -14.68 6.31 10.33
N LYS A 39 -15.39 7.30 10.87
CA LYS A 39 -15.81 8.49 10.09
C LYS A 39 -14.65 9.24 9.46
N VAL A 40 -13.54 9.35 10.20
CA VAL A 40 -12.36 10.02 9.65
C VAL A 40 -11.58 9.12 8.69
N LEU A 41 -11.63 7.80 8.81
CA LEU A 41 -11.12 6.86 7.79
C LEU A 41 -11.88 7.01 6.46
N GLU A 42 -13.19 7.25 6.51
CA GLU A 42 -14.03 7.53 5.33
C GLU A 42 -13.61 8.80 4.58
N GLU A 43 -13.04 9.79 5.27
CA GLU A 43 -12.46 10.97 4.62
C GLU A 43 -11.22 10.68 3.79
N GLY A 44 -10.58 9.53 4.01
CA GLY A 44 -9.37 9.07 3.33
C GLY A 44 -8.08 9.73 3.80
N GLY A 45 -6.97 9.35 3.16
CA GLY A 45 -5.66 9.96 3.39
C GLY A 45 -5.01 9.56 4.71
N ILE A 46 -5.32 8.39 5.27
CA ILE A 46 -4.71 7.86 6.51
C ILE A 46 -3.69 6.79 6.17
N ASP A 47 -2.44 7.02 6.55
CA ASP A 47 -1.32 6.10 6.28
C ASP A 47 -1.06 5.13 7.45
N LEU A 48 -1.49 5.46 8.68
CA LEU A 48 -1.32 4.62 9.87
C LEU A 48 -2.31 5.03 10.97
N VAL A 49 -2.78 4.08 11.75
CA VAL A 49 -3.63 4.30 12.93
C VAL A 49 -2.87 3.89 14.20
N VAL A 50 -2.93 4.74 15.22
CA VAL A 50 -2.54 4.41 16.59
C VAL A 50 -3.81 4.48 17.44
N SER A 51 -4.18 3.39 18.10
CA SER A 51 -5.40 3.30 18.89
C SER A 51 -5.13 2.76 20.28
N ASP A 52 -5.75 3.35 21.29
CA ASP A 52 -5.90 2.66 22.56
C ASP A 52 -6.78 1.41 22.38
N ILE A 53 -6.52 0.38 23.16
CA ILE A 53 -7.41 -0.78 23.26
C ILE A 53 -8.68 -0.41 24.02
N MET A 54 -8.54 0.23 25.16
CA MET A 54 -9.67 0.52 26.05
C MET A 54 -10.33 1.86 25.69
N MET A 55 -11.39 1.77 24.89
CA MET A 55 -12.19 2.93 24.48
C MET A 55 -13.69 2.59 24.59
N PRO A 56 -14.56 3.59 24.82
CA PRO A 56 -16.00 3.37 24.85
C PRO A 56 -16.54 3.04 23.45
N ASP A 57 -17.71 2.44 23.39
CA ASP A 57 -18.52 2.10 22.22
C ASP A 57 -17.89 1.07 21.27
N MET A 58 -16.71 1.33 20.76
CA MET A 58 -15.91 0.44 19.92
C MET A 58 -14.47 0.47 20.42
N ASP A 59 -14.00 -0.65 20.93
CA ASP A 59 -12.63 -0.76 21.42
C ASP A 59 -11.59 -0.83 20.28
N GLY A 60 -10.30 -0.68 20.64
CA GLY A 60 -9.22 -0.65 19.64
C GLY A 60 -9.02 -1.99 18.94
N ILE A 61 -9.34 -3.11 19.57
CA ILE A 61 -9.25 -4.45 18.97
C ILE A 61 -10.36 -4.63 17.94
N GLU A 62 -11.58 -4.21 18.27
CA GLU A 62 -12.72 -4.23 17.35
C GLU A 62 -12.48 -3.32 16.15
N LEU A 63 -11.95 -2.09 16.39
CA LEU A 63 -11.55 -1.18 15.31
C LEU A 63 -10.50 -1.81 14.40
N CYS A 64 -9.45 -2.39 14.98
CA CYS A 64 -8.39 -3.07 14.22
C CYS A 64 -8.96 -4.21 13.37
N ARG A 65 -9.75 -5.08 13.98
CA ARG A 65 -10.40 -6.22 13.28
C ARG A 65 -11.29 -5.73 12.14
N TYR A 66 -12.09 -4.68 12.38
CA TYR A 66 -12.91 -4.07 11.34
C TYR A 66 -12.05 -3.57 10.18
N MET A 67 -10.99 -2.80 10.45
CA MET A 67 -10.09 -2.28 9.42
C MET A 67 -9.43 -3.40 8.62
N LYS A 68 -8.94 -4.46 9.30
CA LYS A 68 -8.23 -5.56 8.65
C LYS A 68 -9.13 -6.47 7.81
N THR A 69 -10.43 -6.48 8.08
CA THR A 69 -11.42 -7.25 7.30
C THR A 69 -12.09 -6.44 6.20
N LYS A 70 -11.93 -5.12 6.17
CA LYS A 70 -12.49 -4.24 5.15
C LYS A 70 -11.49 -3.97 4.04
N PHE A 71 -11.94 -4.16 2.81
CA PHE A 71 -11.14 -3.94 1.60
C PHE A 71 -10.50 -2.55 1.55
N GLU A 72 -11.25 -1.53 1.94
CA GLU A 72 -10.83 -0.13 1.90
C GLU A 72 -9.68 0.18 2.86
N TYR A 73 -9.58 -0.54 3.99
CA TYR A 73 -8.69 -0.18 5.10
C TYR A 73 -7.63 -1.24 5.42
N SER A 74 -7.71 -2.47 4.86
CA SER A 74 -6.83 -3.60 5.19
C SER A 74 -5.33 -3.28 5.07
N HIS A 75 -4.98 -2.40 4.15
CA HIS A 75 -3.61 -1.97 3.87
C HIS A 75 -3.05 -0.97 4.89
N ILE A 76 -3.91 -0.35 5.72
CA ILE A 76 -3.50 0.65 6.72
C ILE A 76 -2.94 -0.05 7.95
N PRO A 77 -1.69 0.21 8.38
CA PRO A 77 -1.14 -0.34 9.60
C PRO A 77 -1.86 0.19 10.84
N VAL A 78 -2.05 -0.70 11.82
CA VAL A 78 -2.65 -0.37 13.12
C VAL A 78 -1.67 -0.71 14.23
N ILE A 79 -1.36 0.27 15.09
CA ILE A 79 -0.60 0.10 16.32
C ILE A 79 -1.57 0.23 17.48
N LEU A 80 -1.63 -0.79 18.35
CA LEU A 80 -2.47 -0.79 19.56
C LEU A 80 -1.66 -0.40 20.79
N LEU A 81 -2.22 0.51 21.59
CA LEU A 81 -1.71 0.86 22.90
C LEU A 81 -2.47 0.04 23.94
N THR A 82 -1.75 -0.66 24.85
CA THR A 82 -2.35 -1.60 25.80
C THR A 82 -1.88 -1.29 27.23
N ALA A 83 -2.77 -1.48 28.20
CA ALA A 83 -2.40 -1.44 29.62
C ALA A 83 -1.64 -2.73 29.99
N LYS A 84 -0.56 -2.62 30.78
CA LYS A 84 0.43 -3.66 31.14
C LYS A 84 -0.13 -4.96 31.77
N ARG A 85 -1.44 -5.07 32.04
CA ARG A 85 -2.02 -6.13 32.87
C ARG A 85 -2.84 -7.21 32.16
N ALA A 86 -2.86 -7.28 30.85
CA ALA A 86 -3.69 -8.25 30.16
C ALA A 86 -2.85 -9.08 29.17
N GLU A 87 -2.26 -10.18 29.65
CA GLU A 87 -1.74 -11.25 28.78
C GLU A 87 -2.82 -11.74 27.80
N GLU A 88 -4.07 -11.84 28.26
CA GLU A 88 -5.23 -12.16 27.44
C GLU A 88 -5.48 -11.13 26.33
N SER A 89 -5.38 -9.83 26.63
CA SER A 89 -5.52 -8.76 25.63
C SER A 89 -4.39 -8.74 24.61
N GLN A 90 -3.19 -9.21 24.96
CA GLN A 90 -2.10 -9.37 24.00
C GLN A 90 -2.37 -10.49 23.01
N ILE A 91 -2.90 -11.62 23.47
CA ILE A 91 -3.24 -12.77 22.61
C ILE A 91 -4.40 -12.40 21.67
N GLU A 92 -5.47 -11.76 22.17
CA GLU A 92 -6.56 -11.26 21.34
C GLU A 92 -6.09 -10.19 20.35
N GLY A 93 -5.20 -9.33 20.79
CA GLY A 93 -4.59 -8.32 19.96
C GLY A 93 -3.80 -8.92 18.81
N TYR A 94 -2.92 -9.90 19.03
CA TYR A 94 -2.23 -10.63 17.97
C TYR A 94 -3.21 -11.23 16.96
N ASN A 95 -4.31 -11.77 17.42
CA ASN A 95 -5.38 -12.33 16.58
C ASN A 95 -6.21 -11.26 15.83
N SER A 96 -6.13 -9.98 16.21
CA SER A 96 -6.83 -8.88 15.52
C SER A 96 -6.12 -8.43 14.23
N GLY A 97 -4.89 -8.88 13.99
CA GLY A 97 -4.07 -8.49 12.84
C GLY A 97 -3.38 -7.14 12.98
N ALA A 98 -3.22 -6.61 14.21
CA ALA A 98 -2.48 -5.37 14.43
C ALA A 98 -1.00 -5.50 14.03
N ASP A 99 -0.45 -4.41 13.51
CA ASP A 99 0.94 -4.34 13.01
C ASP A 99 1.95 -4.02 14.11
N GLY A 100 1.49 -3.61 15.28
CA GLY A 100 2.30 -3.34 16.44
C GLY A 100 1.51 -3.19 17.74
N TYR A 101 2.21 -3.45 18.86
CA TYR A 101 1.68 -3.30 20.21
C TYR A 101 2.66 -2.51 21.06
N ILE A 102 2.15 -1.59 21.88
CA ILE A 102 2.95 -0.80 22.82
C ILE A 102 2.23 -0.78 24.16
N SER A 103 2.91 -1.22 25.22
CA SER A 103 2.38 -1.17 26.58
C SER A 103 2.41 0.26 27.14
N LYS A 104 1.32 0.68 27.77
CA LYS A 104 1.25 1.91 28.59
C LYS A 104 1.91 1.68 29.97
N PRO A 105 2.62 2.63 30.54
CA PRO A 105 2.95 3.94 29.97
C PRO A 105 4.01 3.83 28.86
N CYS A 106 3.71 4.37 27.70
CA CYS A 106 4.66 4.41 26.58
C CYS A 106 5.33 5.80 26.50
N ASN A 107 6.62 5.80 26.17
CA ASN A 107 7.32 7.04 25.87
C ASN A 107 7.22 7.36 24.37
N PHE A 108 7.35 8.64 24.05
CA PHE A 108 7.28 9.12 22.66
C PHE A 108 8.29 8.44 21.73
N SER A 109 9.52 8.21 22.20
CA SER A 109 10.58 7.62 21.38
C SER A 109 10.23 6.20 20.92
N LEU A 110 9.61 5.39 21.80
CA LEU A 110 9.16 4.05 21.47
C LEU A 110 8.01 4.08 20.46
N LEU A 111 7.01 4.94 20.68
CA LEU A 111 5.90 5.12 19.76
C LEU A 111 6.40 5.58 18.38
N TYR A 112 7.27 6.59 18.35
CA TYR A 112 7.86 7.09 17.11
C TYR A 112 8.65 6.01 16.37
N ALA A 113 9.48 5.24 17.06
CA ALA A 113 10.25 4.14 16.46
C ALA A 113 9.35 3.07 15.84
N GLN A 114 8.26 2.69 16.53
CA GLN A 114 7.30 1.70 16.04
C GLN A 114 6.56 2.21 14.79
N ILE A 115 6.12 3.46 14.81
CA ILE A 115 5.50 4.11 13.66
C ILE A 115 6.45 4.09 12.45
N MET A 116 7.70 4.54 12.65
CA MET A 116 8.70 4.55 11.57
C MET A 116 9.02 3.14 11.04
N SER A 117 9.02 2.14 11.93
CA SER A 117 9.20 0.73 11.53
C SER A 117 8.08 0.26 10.61
N CYS A 118 6.81 0.53 10.95
CA CYS A 118 5.66 0.17 10.10
C CYS A 118 5.73 0.85 8.73
N LEU A 119 6.00 2.15 8.67
CA LEU A 119 6.08 2.90 7.42
C LEU A 119 7.25 2.44 6.53
N LYS A 120 8.43 2.23 7.11
CA LYS A 120 9.59 1.70 6.36
C LYS A 120 9.33 0.31 5.81
N ARG A 121 8.61 -0.54 6.55
CA ARG A 121 8.20 -1.87 6.07
C ARG A 121 7.27 -1.77 4.85
N GLN A 122 6.30 -0.83 4.85
CA GLN A 122 5.45 -0.57 3.68
C GLN A 122 6.26 -0.06 2.48
N GLU A 123 7.13 0.93 2.69
CA GLU A 123 8.00 1.46 1.63
C GLU A 123 8.88 0.37 1.00
N ARG A 124 9.43 -0.51 1.83
CA ARG A 124 10.24 -1.65 1.38
C ARG A 124 9.41 -2.63 0.54
N LYS A 125 8.23 -3.04 1.01
CA LYS A 125 7.32 -3.91 0.24
C LYS A 125 6.98 -3.29 -1.12
N GLY A 126 6.66 -2.00 -1.15
CA GLY A 126 6.39 -1.28 -2.39
C GLY A 126 7.62 -1.20 -3.32
N ALA A 127 8.82 -1.02 -2.77
CA ALA A 127 10.06 -1.03 -3.56
C ALA A 127 10.33 -2.43 -4.15
N ASP A 128 10.12 -3.48 -3.36
CA ASP A 128 10.30 -4.85 -3.81
C ASP A 128 9.27 -5.23 -4.88
N PHE A 129 7.99 -4.80 -4.73
CA PHE A 129 6.98 -4.96 -5.78
C PHE A 129 7.43 -4.33 -7.11
N ARG A 130 7.93 -3.09 -7.08
CA ARG A 130 8.34 -2.38 -8.30
C ARG A 130 9.53 -3.01 -9.04
N LYS A 131 10.38 -3.74 -8.33
CA LYS A 131 11.56 -4.42 -8.90
C LYS A 131 11.24 -5.77 -9.53
N GLN A 132 10.08 -6.34 -9.27
CA GLN A 132 9.72 -7.66 -9.81
C GLN A 132 9.67 -7.63 -11.34
N ILE A 133 10.29 -8.60 -11.99
CA ILE A 133 10.19 -8.89 -13.43
C ILE A 133 9.03 -9.87 -13.68
N VAL A 134 8.74 -10.73 -12.71
CA VAL A 134 7.54 -11.58 -12.65
C VAL A 134 6.81 -11.27 -11.37
N PHE A 135 5.51 -10.98 -11.44
CA PHE A 135 4.74 -10.66 -10.24
C PHE A 135 4.46 -11.92 -9.41
N GLU A 136 5.07 -11.99 -8.25
CA GLU A 136 4.84 -13.02 -7.23
C GLU A 136 4.32 -12.35 -5.96
N VAL A 137 3.06 -11.94 -5.99
CA VAL A 137 2.44 -11.13 -4.93
C VAL A 137 2.52 -11.83 -3.57
N GLY A 138 2.30 -13.14 -3.53
CA GLY A 138 2.36 -13.95 -2.30
C GLY A 138 3.74 -14.01 -1.63
N LYS A 139 4.82 -13.58 -2.29
CA LYS A 139 6.17 -13.51 -1.69
C LYS A 139 6.43 -12.21 -0.92
N LEU A 140 5.53 -11.24 -0.98
CA LEU A 140 5.73 -9.90 -0.42
C LEU A 140 5.08 -9.69 0.96
N GLU A 141 4.58 -10.75 1.59
CA GLU A 141 3.98 -10.73 2.93
C GLU A 141 2.83 -9.70 3.08
N TYR A 142 1.98 -9.58 2.08
CA TYR A 142 0.73 -8.82 2.18
C TYR A 142 -0.34 -9.62 2.95
N THR A 143 -1.41 -8.95 3.35
CA THR A 143 -2.61 -9.66 3.82
C THR A 143 -3.30 -10.36 2.65
N SER A 144 -4.07 -11.42 2.90
CA SER A 144 -4.79 -12.14 1.84
C SER A 144 -5.71 -11.25 1.01
N LEU A 145 -6.33 -10.23 1.64
CA LEU A 145 -7.15 -9.23 0.95
C LEU A 145 -6.32 -8.34 0.02
N ASP A 146 -5.14 -7.93 0.47
CA ASP A 146 -4.25 -7.07 -0.31
C ASP A 146 -3.58 -7.85 -1.44
N GLU A 147 -3.24 -9.12 -1.23
CA GLU A 147 -2.76 -10.03 -2.27
C GLU A 147 -3.83 -10.22 -3.37
N THR A 148 -5.07 -10.52 -2.98
CA THR A 148 -6.20 -10.66 -3.90
C THR A 148 -6.45 -9.39 -4.70
N PHE A 149 -6.37 -8.23 -4.04
CA PHE A 149 -6.49 -6.93 -4.70
C PHE A 149 -5.39 -6.69 -5.73
N LEU A 150 -4.13 -6.90 -5.35
CA LEU A 150 -2.99 -6.69 -6.25
C LEU A 150 -3.04 -7.65 -7.43
N GLN A 151 -3.36 -8.93 -7.20
CA GLN A 151 -3.50 -9.91 -8.27
C GLN A 151 -4.61 -9.49 -9.26
N ARG A 152 -5.80 -9.13 -8.74
CA ARG A 152 -6.90 -8.63 -9.58
C ARG A 152 -6.52 -7.37 -10.36
N ALA A 153 -5.77 -6.46 -9.75
CA ALA A 153 -5.31 -5.25 -10.41
C ALA A 153 -4.31 -5.55 -11.54
N ILE A 154 -3.39 -6.51 -11.33
CA ILE A 154 -2.46 -6.99 -12.35
C ILE A 154 -3.22 -7.66 -13.49
N ASP A 155 -4.18 -8.54 -13.18
CA ASP A 155 -4.97 -9.27 -14.18
C ASP A 155 -5.84 -8.33 -15.03
N CYS A 156 -6.42 -7.30 -14.39
CA CYS A 156 -7.17 -6.23 -15.06
C CYS A 156 -6.30 -5.51 -16.12
N VAL A 157 -5.09 -5.11 -15.76
CA VAL A 157 -4.16 -4.47 -16.71
C VAL A 157 -3.70 -5.43 -17.80
N ASN A 158 -3.44 -6.70 -17.47
CA ASN A 158 -3.03 -7.71 -18.45
C ASN A 158 -4.16 -8.02 -19.45
N ALA A 159 -5.42 -8.01 -19.03
CA ALA A 159 -6.57 -8.18 -19.94
C ALA A 159 -6.71 -7.03 -20.94
N ARG A 160 -6.18 -5.85 -20.62
CA ARG A 160 -6.16 -4.64 -21.45
C ARG A 160 -4.75 -4.25 -21.89
N LEU A 161 -3.83 -5.22 -21.99
CA LEU A 161 -2.40 -4.94 -22.15
C LEU A 161 -2.07 -4.10 -23.38
N SER A 162 -2.65 -4.42 -24.54
CA SER A 162 -2.41 -3.72 -25.81
C SER A 162 -3.29 -2.48 -26.01
N ASP A 163 -4.26 -2.24 -25.13
CA ASP A 163 -5.17 -1.10 -25.20
C ASP A 163 -4.48 0.16 -24.68
N ALA A 164 -3.99 0.98 -25.59
CA ALA A 164 -3.26 2.19 -25.25
C ALA A 164 -4.15 3.28 -24.63
N ASP A 165 -5.46 3.22 -24.87
CA ASP A 165 -6.45 4.17 -24.38
C ASP A 165 -7.00 3.77 -22.99
N PHE A 166 -6.62 2.57 -22.48
CA PHE A 166 -7.00 2.13 -21.12
C PHE A 166 -6.55 3.16 -20.07
N ASP A 167 -7.51 3.91 -19.59
CA ASP A 167 -7.30 5.03 -18.67
C ASP A 167 -7.61 4.70 -17.20
N GLN A 168 -7.43 5.70 -16.34
CA GLN A 168 -7.69 5.54 -14.91
C GLN A 168 -9.20 5.36 -14.62
N ALA A 169 -10.10 5.93 -15.41
CA ALA A 169 -11.54 5.82 -15.17
C ALA A 169 -12.02 4.40 -15.46
N GLU A 170 -11.55 3.81 -16.56
CA GLU A 170 -11.80 2.40 -16.89
C GLU A 170 -11.20 1.46 -15.85
N PHE A 171 -9.97 1.72 -15.40
CA PHE A 171 -9.33 0.93 -14.35
C PHE A 171 -10.12 0.96 -13.04
N VAL A 172 -10.61 2.13 -12.61
CA VAL A 172 -11.49 2.28 -11.44
C VAL A 172 -12.79 1.49 -11.62
N SER A 173 -13.41 1.58 -12.80
CA SER A 173 -14.65 0.87 -13.12
C SER A 173 -14.48 -0.64 -13.07
N GLU A 174 -13.43 -1.18 -13.69
CA GLU A 174 -13.15 -2.63 -13.71
C GLU A 174 -12.76 -3.16 -12.32
N MET A 175 -12.09 -2.36 -11.51
CA MET A 175 -11.79 -2.71 -10.13
C MET A 175 -13.02 -2.62 -9.20
N GLY A 176 -14.13 -2.03 -9.64
CA GLY A 176 -15.37 -1.92 -8.87
C GLY A 176 -15.19 -1.16 -7.54
N THR A 177 -14.38 -0.11 -7.53
CA THR A 177 -14.05 0.68 -6.35
C THR A 177 -14.10 2.17 -6.65
N SER A 178 -13.92 3.04 -5.65
CA SER A 178 -13.81 4.47 -5.90
C SER A 178 -12.38 4.85 -6.33
N ARG A 179 -12.27 6.00 -7.00
CA ARG A 179 -10.97 6.53 -7.46
C ARG A 179 -10.01 6.80 -6.29
N SER A 180 -10.53 7.29 -5.17
CA SER A 180 -9.73 7.55 -3.96
C SER A 180 -9.21 6.25 -3.37
N VAL A 181 -10.08 5.28 -3.14
CA VAL A 181 -9.69 3.96 -2.59
C VAL A 181 -8.67 3.26 -3.48
N LEU A 182 -8.89 3.21 -4.81
CA LEU A 182 -7.91 2.62 -5.74
C LEU A 182 -6.55 3.31 -5.63
N THR A 183 -6.55 4.65 -5.63
CA THR A 183 -5.32 5.44 -5.60
C THR A 183 -4.56 5.26 -4.28
N GLU A 184 -5.24 5.34 -3.16
CA GLU A 184 -4.64 5.19 -1.82
C GLU A 184 -4.11 3.78 -1.61
N LYS A 185 -4.90 2.76 -1.97
CA LYS A 185 -4.51 1.37 -1.80
C LYS A 185 -3.32 0.97 -2.68
N LEU A 186 -3.33 1.32 -3.96
CA LEU A 186 -2.18 1.10 -4.84
C LEU A 186 -0.94 1.84 -4.36
N LYS A 187 -1.08 3.10 -3.94
CA LYS A 187 0.04 3.89 -3.43
C LYS A 187 0.62 3.30 -2.15
N SER A 188 -0.22 2.87 -1.22
CA SER A 188 0.20 2.24 0.02
C SER A 188 0.93 0.91 -0.22
N LEU A 189 0.37 0.03 -1.06
CA LEU A 189 0.92 -1.32 -1.28
C LEU A 189 2.14 -1.32 -2.21
N THR A 190 2.15 -0.47 -3.24
CA THR A 190 3.18 -0.52 -4.29
C THR A 190 4.03 0.74 -4.40
N GLY A 191 3.63 1.82 -3.74
CA GLY A 191 4.22 3.15 -3.90
C GLY A 191 3.92 3.81 -5.25
N LEU A 192 2.94 3.28 -6.02
CA LEU A 192 2.62 3.75 -7.37
C LEU A 192 1.23 4.39 -7.42
N THR A 193 1.09 5.44 -8.22
CA THR A 193 -0.22 5.93 -8.65
C THR A 193 -0.86 4.93 -9.61
N PRO A 194 -2.20 4.95 -9.84
CA PRO A 194 -2.86 4.04 -10.78
C PRO A 194 -2.21 4.03 -12.17
N SER A 195 -1.93 5.20 -12.74
CA SER A 195 -1.27 5.28 -14.07
C SER A 195 0.15 4.72 -14.05
N ALA A 196 0.93 4.97 -12.99
CA ALA A 196 2.27 4.40 -12.83
C ALA A 196 2.22 2.88 -12.59
N PHE A 197 1.16 2.38 -11.95
CA PHE A 197 0.94 0.95 -11.77
C PHE A 197 0.66 0.26 -13.12
N VAL A 198 -0.25 0.80 -13.92
CA VAL A 198 -0.52 0.31 -15.29
C VAL A 198 0.77 0.27 -16.11
N GLN A 199 1.54 1.37 -16.10
CA GLN A 199 2.83 1.43 -16.79
C GLN A 199 3.81 0.37 -16.26
N ASN A 200 3.87 0.17 -14.94
CA ASN A 200 4.74 -0.83 -14.32
C ASN A 200 4.41 -2.25 -14.78
N VAL A 201 3.11 -2.61 -14.83
CA VAL A 201 2.63 -3.93 -15.30
C VAL A 201 2.96 -4.11 -16.78
N ARG A 202 2.70 -3.11 -17.63
CA ARG A 202 3.02 -3.14 -19.07
C ARG A 202 4.51 -3.36 -19.33
N LEU A 203 5.38 -2.67 -18.60
CA LEU A 203 6.83 -2.85 -18.73
C LEU A 203 7.29 -4.25 -18.27
N THR A 204 6.64 -4.80 -17.24
CA THR A 204 6.90 -6.18 -16.80
C THR A 204 6.45 -7.20 -17.85
N ALA A 205 5.29 -7.00 -18.46
CA ALA A 205 4.82 -7.84 -19.56
C ALA A 205 5.75 -7.77 -20.80
N ALA A 206 6.34 -6.60 -21.05
CA ALA A 206 7.32 -6.46 -22.13
C ALA A 206 8.56 -7.33 -21.92
N CYS A 207 9.08 -7.46 -20.68
CA CYS A 207 10.17 -8.38 -20.38
C CYS A 207 9.79 -9.82 -20.72
N LYS A 208 8.60 -10.27 -20.28
CA LYS A 208 8.10 -11.60 -20.57
C LYS A 208 8.00 -11.88 -22.07
N LEU A 209 7.46 -10.93 -22.86
CA LEU A 209 7.38 -11.06 -24.31
C LEU A 209 8.77 -11.13 -24.97
N MET A 210 9.75 -10.37 -24.49
CA MET A 210 11.14 -10.43 -24.98
C MET A 210 11.79 -11.77 -24.66
N ASP A 211 11.57 -12.32 -23.48
CA ASP A 211 12.11 -13.62 -23.06
C ASP A 211 11.49 -14.77 -23.88
N GLU A 212 10.19 -14.70 -24.17
CA GLU A 212 9.48 -15.74 -24.94
C GLU A 212 9.78 -15.69 -26.45
N GLN A 213 9.86 -14.50 -27.06
CA GLN A 213 9.93 -14.35 -28.52
C GLN A 213 11.37 -14.13 -29.04
N GLY A 214 12.30 -13.75 -28.20
CA GLY A 214 13.72 -13.57 -28.51
C GLY A 214 14.06 -12.45 -29.51
N LYS A 215 13.40 -12.43 -30.68
CA LYS A 215 13.57 -11.38 -31.72
C LYS A 215 12.26 -10.67 -31.97
N ILE A 216 12.05 -9.55 -31.30
CA ILE A 216 10.90 -8.66 -31.53
C ILE A 216 11.39 -7.25 -31.85
N ARG A 217 10.72 -6.56 -32.79
CA ARG A 217 11.01 -5.15 -33.04
C ARG A 217 10.52 -4.31 -31.84
N ILE A 218 11.32 -3.35 -31.40
CA ILE A 218 10.98 -2.52 -30.24
C ILE A 218 9.68 -1.73 -30.45
N SER A 219 9.39 -1.30 -31.71
CA SER A 219 8.10 -0.69 -32.05
C SER A 219 6.93 -1.64 -31.80
N ASP A 220 7.04 -2.87 -32.31
CA ASP A 220 5.97 -3.85 -32.23
C ASP A 220 5.73 -4.29 -30.76
N LEU A 221 6.83 -4.45 -30.01
CA LEU A 221 6.77 -4.68 -28.56
C LEU A 221 6.06 -3.55 -27.82
N ALA A 222 6.41 -2.29 -28.11
CA ALA A 222 5.79 -1.13 -27.48
C ALA A 222 4.26 -1.12 -27.69
N PHE A 223 3.82 -1.33 -28.94
CA PHE A 223 2.40 -1.40 -29.27
C PHE A 223 1.72 -2.62 -28.62
N ALA A 224 2.37 -3.79 -28.61
CA ALA A 224 1.82 -5.00 -28.00
C ALA A 224 1.55 -4.83 -26.49
N VAL A 225 2.32 -3.96 -25.81
CA VAL A 225 2.12 -3.66 -24.38
C VAL A 225 1.45 -2.30 -24.13
N GLY A 226 0.73 -1.75 -25.12
CA GLY A 226 -0.14 -0.60 -24.96
C GLY A 226 0.56 0.77 -24.87
N PHE A 227 1.76 0.90 -25.46
CA PHE A 227 2.41 2.21 -25.62
C PHE A 227 2.20 2.73 -27.05
N ASN A 228 1.70 3.96 -27.20
CA ASN A 228 1.52 4.62 -28.48
C ASN A 228 2.81 5.13 -29.12
N ASP A 229 3.91 5.22 -28.35
CA ASP A 229 5.19 5.72 -28.79
C ASP A 229 6.35 4.84 -28.31
N SER A 230 7.15 4.32 -29.23
CA SER A 230 8.24 3.40 -28.94
C SER A 230 9.45 4.09 -28.28
N LYS A 231 9.62 5.42 -28.49
CA LYS A 231 10.69 6.19 -27.83
C LYS A 231 10.32 6.43 -26.36
N TYR A 232 9.06 6.78 -26.11
CA TYR A 232 8.54 6.92 -24.75
C TYR A 232 8.61 5.59 -24.01
N PHE A 233 8.18 4.47 -24.64
CA PHE A 233 8.35 3.12 -24.09
C PHE A 233 9.81 2.85 -23.69
N SER A 234 10.77 3.08 -24.59
CA SER A 234 12.19 2.84 -24.34
C SER A 234 12.73 3.68 -23.18
N THR A 235 12.26 4.93 -23.06
CA THR A 235 12.61 5.83 -21.95
C THR A 235 12.09 5.28 -20.62
N CYS A 236 10.81 4.86 -20.56
CA CYS A 236 10.19 4.28 -19.37
C CYS A 236 10.87 2.96 -18.98
N PHE A 237 11.17 2.12 -19.96
CA PHE A 237 11.88 0.85 -19.75
C PHE A 237 13.26 1.07 -19.14
N LYS A 238 14.06 1.98 -19.73
CA LYS A 238 15.40 2.32 -19.22
C LYS A 238 15.32 2.90 -17.81
N LYS A 239 14.32 3.73 -17.51
CA LYS A 239 14.11 4.28 -16.16
C LYS A 239 13.83 3.18 -15.14
N LYS A 240 13.06 2.15 -15.51
CA LYS A 240 12.70 1.04 -14.59
C LYS A 240 13.82 0.04 -14.41
N TYR A 241 14.47 -0.38 -15.50
CA TYR A 241 15.43 -1.50 -15.50
C TYR A 241 16.90 -1.09 -15.62
N GLY A 242 17.19 0.20 -15.78
CA GLY A 242 18.56 0.72 -15.92
C GLY A 242 19.18 0.52 -17.29
N MET A 243 18.54 -0.22 -18.19
CA MET A 243 19.00 -0.55 -19.53
C MET A 243 17.88 -0.36 -20.57
N THR A 244 18.24 -0.21 -21.84
CA THR A 244 17.27 -0.11 -22.93
C THR A 244 16.66 -1.49 -23.25
N PRO A 245 15.46 -1.55 -23.90
CA PRO A 245 14.88 -2.81 -24.34
C PRO A 245 15.83 -3.63 -25.26
N LYS A 246 16.63 -2.95 -26.09
CA LYS A 246 17.59 -3.59 -26.97
C LYS A 246 18.72 -4.26 -26.19
N GLU A 247 19.29 -3.56 -25.21
CA GLU A 247 20.31 -4.10 -24.30
C GLU A 247 19.79 -5.29 -23.50
N TYR A 248 18.50 -5.25 -23.06
CA TYR A 248 17.86 -6.36 -22.34
C TYR A 248 17.79 -7.63 -23.23
N ILE A 249 17.33 -7.51 -24.49
CA ILE A 249 17.29 -8.63 -25.43
C ILE A 249 18.69 -9.20 -25.70
N GLU A 250 19.71 -8.35 -25.80
CA GLU A 250 21.09 -8.76 -26.05
C GLU A 250 21.70 -9.53 -24.85
N GLN A 251 21.39 -9.12 -23.62
CA GLN A 251 21.86 -9.79 -22.40
C GLN A 251 21.20 -11.18 -22.17
N GLY A 252 19.92 -11.32 -22.49
CA GLY A 252 19.19 -12.60 -22.36
C GLY A 252 19.64 -13.69 -23.37
N ARG A 253 20.59 -13.36 -24.26
CA ARG A 253 21.17 -14.29 -25.27
C ARG A 253 22.53 -14.88 -24.87
N ASN A 254 23.10 -14.41 -23.77
CA ASN A 254 24.35 -14.94 -23.22
C ASN A 254 24.05 -15.87 -22.04
#